data_8e43cc59723efe1652059720a9789a88
#
_entry.id   8e43cc59723efe1652059720a9789a88
#
_cell.length_a   1.000
_cell.length_b   1.000
_cell.length_c   1.000
_cell.angle_alpha   90.00
_cell.angle_beta   90.00
_cell.angle_gamma   90.00
#
_symmetry.space_group_name_H-M   'P 1'
#
loop_
_entity.id
_entity.type
_entity.pdbx_description
1 polymer ?
#
loop_
_entity_poly.entity_id
_entity_poly.type
_entity_poly.pdbx_seq_one_letter_code
_entity_poly.pdbx_strand_id
1 'polypeptide(L)'
;SFSITDEAYLYPILEKSVTPILCSDFDFENSSNFYSTALAMRGQMNSNESWAHPKGSNLVAWVRWEKSSPIAYIQLGDGPSAYMNSNFRKLVNNAIDWVSSEDARSWVNSERSKSE
;
A
#
# COMPACT_ATOMS: atom_id res chain seq x y z
N SER A 1 -7.62 11.93 -7.99
CA SER A 1 -7.18 10.67 -8.63
C SER A 1 -6.09 10.95 -9.65
N PHE A 2 -5.27 9.96 -9.96
CA PHE A 2 -4.22 10.01 -10.97
C PHE A 2 -3.93 8.59 -11.49
N SER A 3 -3.35 8.50 -12.68
CA SER A 3 -2.87 7.24 -13.25
C SER A 3 -1.37 7.10 -13.02
N ILE A 4 -0.93 5.86 -12.77
CA ILE A 4 0.48 5.52 -12.59
C ILE A 4 0.73 4.14 -13.20
N THR A 5 1.87 3.96 -13.84
CA THR A 5 2.38 2.65 -14.26
C THR A 5 3.34 2.16 -13.20
N ASP A 6 2.99 1.06 -12.56
CA ASP A 6 3.76 0.51 -11.43
C ASP A 6 3.50 -0.99 -11.29
N GLU A 7 4.25 -1.67 -10.47
CA GLU A 7 4.00 -3.06 -10.11
C GLU A 7 2.98 -3.16 -8.97
N ALA A 8 1.96 -4.01 -9.13
CA ALA A 8 0.97 -4.26 -8.11
C ALA A 8 1.37 -5.49 -7.28
N TYR A 9 1.45 -5.33 -5.97
CA TYR A 9 1.79 -6.41 -5.05
C TYR A 9 0.55 -6.96 -4.34
N LEU A 10 0.43 -8.27 -4.34
CA LEU A 10 -0.66 -8.97 -3.69
C LEU A 10 -0.27 -9.36 -2.26
N TYR A 11 -0.91 -8.75 -1.28
CA TYR A 11 -0.80 -9.13 0.12
C TYR A 11 -2.05 -8.74 0.91
N PRO A 12 -2.37 -9.43 2.00
CA PRO A 12 -3.52 -9.07 2.82
C PRO A 12 -3.23 -7.80 3.63
N ILE A 13 -4.24 -6.95 3.73
CA ILE A 13 -4.23 -5.78 4.62
C ILE A 13 -5.33 -5.98 5.66
N LEU A 14 -5.02 -5.68 6.91
CA LEU A 14 -6.00 -5.65 8.00
C LEU A 14 -6.79 -4.34 7.93
N GLU A 15 -7.67 -4.22 6.94
CA GLU A 15 -8.35 -2.97 6.56
C GLU A 15 -9.07 -2.27 7.72
N LYS A 16 -9.61 -3.06 8.68
CA LYS A 16 -10.27 -2.51 9.88
C LYS A 16 -9.29 -1.82 10.85
N SER A 17 -7.99 -2.03 10.70
CA SER A 17 -6.94 -1.48 11.57
C SER A 17 -6.16 -0.33 10.95
N VAL A 18 -6.58 0.12 9.78
CA VAL A 18 -5.91 1.21 9.03
C VAL A 18 -6.92 2.26 8.59
N THR A 19 -6.45 3.47 8.39
CA THR A 19 -7.24 4.54 7.77
C THR A 19 -6.86 4.64 6.28
N PRO A 20 -7.80 4.39 5.35
CA PRO A 20 -7.53 4.43 3.92
C PRO A 20 -7.14 5.83 3.44
N ILE A 21 -6.16 5.91 2.57
CA ILE A 21 -5.73 7.15 1.91
C ILE A 21 -5.92 7.07 0.39
N LEU A 22 -5.54 5.95 -0.22
CA LEU A 22 -5.62 5.76 -1.66
C LEU A 22 -6.00 4.32 -1.99
N CYS A 23 -6.99 4.18 -2.87
CA CYS A 23 -7.37 2.89 -3.44
C CYS A 23 -7.00 2.87 -4.93
N SER A 24 -6.57 1.70 -5.40
CA SER A 24 -6.38 1.43 -6.82
C SER A 24 -7.68 0.90 -7.44
N ASP A 25 -7.88 1.15 -8.71
CA ASP A 25 -8.92 0.52 -9.53
C ASP A 25 -8.44 -0.79 -10.20
N PHE A 26 -7.19 -1.21 -9.94
CA PHE A 26 -6.68 -2.50 -10.36
C PHE A 26 -7.43 -3.65 -9.65
N ASP A 27 -7.68 -4.74 -10.37
CA ASP A 27 -8.41 -5.89 -9.82
C ASP A 27 -7.47 -6.80 -9.01
N PHE A 28 -7.43 -6.58 -7.69
CA PHE A 28 -6.68 -7.39 -6.74
C PHE A 28 -7.40 -8.68 -6.31
N GLU A 29 -8.64 -8.88 -6.73
CA GLU A 29 -9.39 -10.09 -6.37
C GLU A 29 -9.11 -11.25 -7.33
N ASN A 30 -8.76 -10.95 -8.58
CA ASN A 30 -8.50 -11.93 -9.60
C ASN A 30 -7.04 -12.39 -9.55
N SER A 31 -6.82 -13.63 -9.09
CA SER A 31 -5.48 -14.21 -8.99
C SER A 31 -4.74 -14.34 -10.32
N SER A 32 -5.46 -14.37 -11.45
CA SER A 32 -4.84 -14.43 -12.78
C SER A 32 -4.11 -13.14 -13.17
N ASN A 33 -4.35 -12.04 -12.44
CA ASN A 33 -3.63 -10.79 -12.63
C ASN A 33 -2.24 -10.77 -11.96
N PHE A 34 -1.88 -11.83 -11.25
CA PHE A 34 -0.64 -11.93 -10.49
C PHE A 34 0.17 -13.17 -10.88
N TYR A 35 1.47 -13.10 -10.67
CA TYR A 35 2.39 -14.20 -10.88
C TYR A 35 3.12 -14.55 -9.57
N SER A 36 3.43 -15.84 -9.43
CA SER A 36 4.16 -16.30 -8.26
C SER A 36 5.64 -15.96 -8.37
N THR A 37 6.15 -15.14 -7.45
CA THR A 37 7.59 -14.87 -7.33
C THR A 37 8.39 -16.15 -7.10
N ALA A 38 7.86 -17.11 -6.34
CA ALA A 38 8.53 -18.39 -6.10
C ALA A 38 8.67 -19.23 -7.38
N LEU A 39 7.72 -19.16 -8.29
CA LEU A 39 7.81 -19.82 -9.60
C LEU A 39 8.79 -19.07 -10.51
N ALA A 40 8.76 -17.76 -10.53
CA ALA A 40 9.70 -16.93 -11.29
C ALA A 40 11.16 -17.20 -10.88
N MET A 41 11.45 -17.35 -9.60
CA MET A 41 12.78 -17.72 -9.08
C MET A 41 13.24 -19.10 -9.53
N ARG A 42 12.31 -19.99 -9.94
CA ARG A 42 12.60 -21.32 -10.50
C ARG A 42 12.66 -21.31 -12.03
N GLY A 43 12.64 -20.13 -12.65
CA GLY A 43 12.67 -19.98 -14.12
C GLY A 43 11.30 -20.07 -14.79
N GLN A 44 10.21 -20.17 -14.04
CA GLN A 44 8.84 -20.20 -14.56
C GLN A 44 8.24 -18.78 -14.51
N MET A 45 8.77 -17.92 -15.37
CA MET A 45 8.31 -16.53 -15.46
C MET A 45 6.83 -16.46 -15.85
N ASN A 46 6.12 -15.47 -15.29
CA ASN A 46 4.72 -15.19 -15.55
C ASN A 46 3.79 -16.40 -15.29
N SER A 47 4.14 -17.24 -14.31
CA SER A 47 3.35 -18.40 -13.93
C SER A 47 2.77 -18.25 -12.52
N ASN A 48 1.54 -18.75 -12.33
CA ASN A 48 0.89 -18.94 -11.05
C ASN A 48 0.36 -20.38 -10.88
N GLU A 49 0.94 -21.31 -11.62
CA GLU A 49 0.55 -22.72 -11.59
C GLU A 49 0.63 -23.28 -10.15
N SER A 50 -0.45 -23.91 -9.71
CA SER A 50 -0.58 -24.48 -8.35
C SER A 50 -0.37 -23.47 -7.22
N TRP A 51 -0.43 -22.18 -7.50
CA TRP A 51 -0.31 -21.13 -6.54
C TRP A 51 -1.69 -20.66 -6.08
N ALA A 52 -1.92 -20.67 -4.78
CA ALA A 52 -3.12 -20.14 -4.15
C ALA A 52 -2.74 -19.08 -3.11
N HIS A 53 -3.49 -18.00 -3.08
CA HIS A 53 -3.32 -16.93 -2.10
C HIS A 53 -4.68 -16.31 -1.74
N PRO A 54 -4.81 -15.68 -0.58
CA PRO A 54 -6.01 -14.94 -0.25
C PRO A 54 -6.19 -13.74 -1.20
N LYS A 55 -7.41 -13.23 -1.30
CA LYS A 55 -7.67 -12.00 -2.04
C LYS A 55 -6.79 -10.86 -1.51
N GLY A 56 -6.26 -10.06 -2.42
CA GLY A 56 -5.54 -8.83 -2.09
C GLY A 56 -6.50 -7.69 -1.75
N SER A 57 -5.95 -6.64 -1.19
CA SER A 57 -6.66 -5.39 -0.96
C SER A 57 -6.31 -4.37 -2.05
N ASN A 58 -7.28 -3.60 -2.48
CA ASN A 58 -7.05 -2.47 -3.39
C ASN A 58 -6.54 -1.21 -2.68
N LEU A 59 -6.34 -1.25 -1.36
CA LEU A 59 -5.71 -0.18 -0.62
C LEU A 59 -4.21 -0.12 -0.94
N VAL A 60 -3.79 0.92 -1.65
CA VAL A 60 -2.38 1.12 -2.04
C VAL A 60 -1.68 2.20 -1.23
N ALA A 61 -2.42 2.96 -0.43
CA ALA A 61 -1.85 3.81 0.62
C ALA A 61 -2.82 3.92 1.80
N TRP A 62 -2.26 3.88 3.01
CA TRP A 62 -3.03 3.97 4.24
C TRP A 62 -2.16 4.52 5.37
N VAL A 63 -2.80 4.97 6.43
CA VAL A 63 -2.13 5.38 7.68
C VAL A 63 -2.65 4.57 8.84
N ARG A 64 -1.79 4.37 9.82
CA ARG A 64 -2.12 3.80 11.12
C ARG A 64 -1.22 4.39 12.19
N TRP A 65 -1.42 3.99 13.40
CA TRP A 65 -0.51 4.30 14.51
C TRP A 65 -0.06 3.01 15.20
N GLU A 66 1.14 3.09 15.77
CA GLU A 66 1.68 2.05 16.62
C GLU A 66 2.30 2.72 17.86
N LYS A 67 1.79 2.39 19.04
CA LYS A 67 2.14 3.09 20.29
C LYS A 67 1.85 4.59 20.16
N SER A 68 2.87 5.44 20.10
CA SER A 68 2.75 6.90 19.92
C SER A 68 3.24 7.39 18.55
N SER A 69 3.48 6.49 17.62
CA SER A 69 4.06 6.83 16.31
C SER A 69 3.02 6.75 15.20
N PRO A 70 2.84 7.81 14.40
CA PRO A 70 2.09 7.72 13.15
C PRO A 70 2.88 6.94 12.12
N ILE A 71 2.19 6.16 11.29
CA ILE A 71 2.75 5.38 10.20
C ILE A 71 1.97 5.72 8.94
N ALA A 72 2.65 6.04 7.86
CA ALA A 72 2.10 6.10 6.53
C ALA A 72 2.72 5.00 5.66
N TYR A 73 1.87 4.26 4.99
CA TYR A 73 2.27 3.21 4.06
C TYR A 73 1.85 3.59 2.65
N ILE A 74 2.73 3.37 1.69
CA ILE A 74 2.49 3.56 0.25
C ILE A 74 3.06 2.34 -0.46
N GLN A 75 2.21 1.61 -1.19
CA GLN A 75 2.62 0.42 -1.94
C GLN A 75 3.42 0.78 -3.19
N LEU A 76 3.08 1.90 -3.82
CA LEU A 76 3.66 2.36 -5.07
C LEU A 76 5.16 2.65 -4.94
N GLY A 77 5.92 2.55 -6.06
CA GLY A 77 7.32 2.95 -6.12
C GLY A 77 8.30 1.84 -6.49
N ASP A 78 7.86 0.82 -7.23
CA ASP A 78 8.74 -0.27 -7.65
C ASP A 78 9.83 0.19 -8.62
N GLY A 79 9.50 1.02 -9.59
CA GLY A 79 10.41 1.35 -10.67
C GLY A 79 10.53 2.85 -11.00
N PRO A 80 11.45 3.20 -11.91
CA PRO A 80 11.69 4.59 -12.32
C PRO A 80 10.44 5.29 -12.84
N SER A 81 9.52 4.58 -13.49
CA SER A 81 8.26 5.13 -14.00
C SER A 81 7.39 5.71 -12.88
N ALA A 82 7.33 5.05 -11.72
CA ALA A 82 6.61 5.56 -10.57
C ALA A 82 7.24 6.86 -10.07
N TYR A 83 8.56 6.91 -9.93
CA TYR A 83 9.28 8.11 -9.46
C TYR A 83 9.25 9.28 -10.46
N MET A 84 9.01 9.02 -11.74
CA MET A 84 8.77 10.08 -12.74
C MET A 84 7.36 10.68 -12.63
N ASN A 85 6.41 10.00 -12.00
CA ASN A 85 5.05 10.49 -11.80
C ASN A 85 5.02 11.60 -10.73
N SER A 86 4.59 12.80 -11.13
CA SER A 86 4.56 13.95 -10.22
C SER A 86 3.56 13.80 -9.07
N ASN A 87 2.44 13.09 -9.29
CA ASN A 87 1.45 12.84 -8.26
C ASN A 87 1.96 11.83 -7.22
N PHE A 88 2.70 10.81 -7.66
CA PHE A 88 3.36 9.88 -6.74
C PHE A 88 4.38 10.61 -5.86
N ARG A 89 5.26 11.44 -6.45
CA ARG A 89 6.22 12.24 -5.67
C ARG A 89 5.52 13.16 -4.67
N LYS A 90 4.41 13.79 -5.08
CA LYS A 90 3.60 14.62 -4.17
C LYS A 90 3.00 13.80 -3.03
N LEU A 91 2.51 12.58 -3.31
CA LEU A 91 1.99 11.67 -2.28
C LEU A 91 3.07 11.32 -1.25
N VAL A 92 4.28 10.97 -1.71
CA VAL A 92 5.41 10.66 -0.83
C VAL A 92 5.81 11.87 0.01
N ASN A 93 5.94 13.05 -0.59
CA ASN A 93 6.27 14.27 0.15
C ASN A 93 5.21 14.58 1.22
N ASN A 94 3.92 14.51 0.86
CA ASN A 94 2.83 14.74 1.82
C ASN A 94 2.87 13.72 2.97
N ALA A 95 3.22 12.47 2.69
CA ALA A 95 3.33 11.45 3.73
C ALA A 95 4.49 11.73 4.69
N ILE A 96 5.65 12.17 4.19
CA ILE A 96 6.81 12.56 4.99
C ILE A 96 6.47 13.76 5.88
N ASP A 97 5.89 14.80 5.29
CA ASP A 97 5.49 16.00 6.02
C ASP A 97 4.46 15.66 7.12
N TRP A 98 3.47 14.82 6.78
CA TRP A 98 2.43 14.45 7.73
C TRP A 98 2.98 13.65 8.90
N VAL A 99 3.76 12.56 8.68
CA VAL A 99 4.25 11.72 9.80
C VAL A 99 5.18 12.46 10.76
N SER A 100 5.78 13.57 10.32
CA SER A 100 6.63 14.42 11.14
C SER A 100 5.88 15.57 11.83
N SER A 101 4.59 15.77 11.52
CA SER A 101 3.80 16.92 11.97
C SER A 101 3.21 16.76 13.38
N GLU A 102 2.87 17.88 14.00
CA GLU A 102 2.08 17.92 15.25
C GLU A 102 0.64 17.40 15.02
N ASP A 103 0.09 17.58 13.81
CA ASP A 103 -1.25 17.09 13.45
C ASP A 103 -1.30 15.56 13.49
N ALA A 104 -0.26 14.89 12.99
CA ALA A 104 -0.18 13.42 13.06
C ALA A 104 -0.07 12.93 14.51
N ARG A 105 0.69 13.62 15.37
CA ARG A 105 0.77 13.29 16.80
C ARG A 105 -0.57 13.48 17.50
N SER A 106 -1.25 14.57 17.20
CA SER A 106 -2.59 14.86 17.74
C SER A 106 -3.61 13.81 17.31
N TRP A 107 -3.55 13.40 16.03
CA TRP A 107 -4.37 12.31 15.50
C TRP A 107 -4.10 10.99 16.23
N VAL A 108 -2.84 10.59 16.43
CA VAL A 108 -2.48 9.38 17.19
C VAL A 108 -3.06 9.40 18.59
N ASN A 109 -2.93 10.51 19.32
CA ASN A 109 -3.46 10.65 20.66
C ASN A 109 -5.00 10.50 20.68
N SER A 110 -5.68 11.09 19.69
CA SER A 110 -7.14 10.96 19.55
C SER A 110 -7.58 9.52 19.27
N GLU A 111 -6.89 8.80 18.37
CA GLU A 111 -7.23 7.41 18.03
C GLU A 111 -6.99 6.46 19.21
N ARG A 112 -5.90 6.66 19.96
CA ARG A 112 -5.62 5.87 21.18
C ARG A 112 -6.72 6.03 22.22
N SER A 113 -7.16 7.25 22.47
CA SER A 113 -8.23 7.53 23.45
C SER A 113 -9.58 6.90 23.08
N LYS A 114 -9.82 6.57 21.80
CA LYS A 114 -11.03 5.87 21.37
C LYS A 114 -10.95 4.35 21.55
N SER A 115 -9.74 3.82 21.70
CA SER A 115 -9.49 2.37 21.79
C SER A 115 -9.30 1.88 23.24
N GLU A 116 -9.21 2.80 24.19
CA GLU A 116 -9.24 2.55 25.63
C GLU A 116 -10.70 2.57 26.17
#